data_5672c49318636b26eae5c7c7d8a2cd30
#
_entry.id   5672c49318636b26eae5c7c7d8a2cd30
#
_cell.length_a   1.000
_cell.length_b   1.000
_cell.length_c   1.000
_cell.angle_alpha   90.00
_cell.angle_beta   90.00
_cell.angle_gamma   90.00
#
_symmetry.space_group_name_H-M   'P 1'
#
loop_
_entity.id
_entity.type
_entity.pdbx_description
1 polymer ?
#
loop_
_entity_poly.entity_id
_entity_poly.type
_entity_poly.pdbx_seq_one_letter_code
_entity_poly.pdbx_strand_id
1 'polypeptide(L)'
;MKKIILVLTVILSSTIVNAQQDTLKSRDGDWGFVLNLSGLINNISIGNLNDANNNNAVLAKHHLTNDKVLRLGLGLKSVKNNTFTGDSISIASGNRALKEVDSTETRFDFSIALGFEKHLGTTRRLDPYVGGELRVGKIGATKIDAKTEITDVTGTQKIDRIIQQDGGFNYSLSAIAGFNYFFAERISIGAEFSLGYLYSSVGGDESESLVDTPVSGSQITSFVDRDNKSSSKGFDVNSTAGLMISFFF
;
A
#
# COMPACT_ATOMS: atom_id res chain seq x y z
N MET A 1 4.62 19.41 -9.77
CA MET A 1 4.82 19.12 -11.21
C MET A 1 6.19 19.56 -11.73
N LYS A 2 6.61 20.84 -11.58
CA LYS A 2 7.92 21.31 -12.10
C LYS A 2 9.16 20.55 -11.55
N LYS A 3 9.14 20.12 -10.28
CA LYS A 3 10.25 19.38 -9.66
C LYS A 3 10.38 17.92 -10.16
N ILE A 4 9.27 17.27 -10.52
CA ILE A 4 9.25 15.90 -11.06
C ILE A 4 9.78 15.90 -12.49
N ILE A 5 9.42 16.90 -13.28
CA ILE A 5 9.92 17.08 -14.65
C ILE A 5 11.44 17.28 -14.64
N LEU A 6 11.97 18.05 -13.68
CA LEU A 6 13.42 18.28 -13.55
C LEU A 6 14.18 16.99 -13.23
N VAL A 7 13.66 16.15 -12.33
CA VAL A 7 14.27 14.85 -11.99
C VAL A 7 14.24 13.91 -13.18
N LEU A 8 13.13 13.87 -13.92
CA LEU A 8 13.01 13.06 -15.15
C LEU A 8 13.98 13.52 -16.23
N THR A 9 14.19 14.83 -16.38
CA THR A 9 15.11 15.42 -17.37
C THR A 9 16.57 15.11 -17.02
N VAL A 10 16.95 15.13 -15.74
CA VAL A 10 18.31 14.78 -15.29
C VAL A 10 18.60 13.29 -15.50
N ILE A 11 17.64 12.42 -15.29
CA ILE A 11 17.77 10.97 -15.53
C ILE A 11 17.91 10.70 -17.05
N LEU A 12 17.15 11.39 -17.90
CA LEU A 12 17.21 11.27 -19.36
C LEU A 12 18.52 11.79 -19.95
N SER A 13 19.12 12.82 -19.36
CA SER A 13 20.35 13.41 -19.88
C SER A 13 21.61 12.58 -19.59
N SER A 14 21.60 11.70 -18.59
CA SER A 14 22.72 10.82 -18.26
C SER A 14 22.87 9.61 -19.18
N THR A 15 21.88 9.31 -20.03
CA THR A 15 21.85 8.11 -20.90
C THR A 15 22.43 8.31 -22.30
N ILE A 16 22.88 9.52 -22.67
CA ILE A 16 23.29 9.85 -24.05
C ILE A 16 24.74 9.45 -24.36
N VAL A 17 25.55 9.02 -23.39
CA VAL A 17 27.03 8.95 -23.58
C VAL A 17 27.56 7.60 -24.09
N ASN A 18 26.77 6.52 -24.18
CA ASN A 18 27.28 5.20 -24.59
C ASN A 18 26.45 4.52 -25.69
N ALA A 19 26.39 5.13 -26.87
CA ALA A 19 25.60 4.62 -28.02
C ALA A 19 26.24 3.46 -28.79
N GLN A 20 27.24 2.77 -28.25
CA GLN A 20 28.01 1.74 -29.01
C GLN A 20 27.97 0.32 -28.43
N GLN A 21 27.10 -0.02 -27.49
CA GLN A 21 26.96 -1.41 -27.03
C GLN A 21 25.71 -2.09 -27.57
N ASP A 22 25.90 -3.27 -28.12
CA ASP A 22 24.90 -4.06 -28.88
C ASP A 22 23.72 -4.61 -28.07
N THR A 23 23.71 -4.47 -26.74
CA THR A 23 22.64 -4.98 -25.86
C THR A 23 22.04 -3.88 -24.99
N LEU A 24 20.74 -3.66 -25.12
CA LEU A 24 19.98 -2.72 -24.29
C LEU A 24 19.59 -3.32 -22.93
N LYS A 25 19.63 -4.65 -22.80
CA LYS A 25 19.21 -5.38 -21.60
C LYS A 25 20.23 -5.26 -20.46
N SER A 26 19.72 -5.51 -19.26
CA SER A 26 20.53 -5.79 -18.08
C SER A 26 21.38 -7.04 -18.28
N ARG A 27 22.52 -7.10 -17.58
CA ARG A 27 23.55 -8.13 -17.71
C ARG A 27 23.78 -8.82 -16.37
N ASP A 28 24.57 -9.88 -16.41
CA ASP A 28 25.11 -10.54 -15.24
C ASP A 28 25.79 -9.55 -14.28
N GLY A 29 25.43 -9.61 -13.01
CA GLY A 29 25.90 -8.71 -11.96
C GLY A 29 25.15 -7.38 -11.84
N ASP A 30 24.30 -7.01 -12.80
CA ASP A 30 23.55 -5.76 -12.74
C ASP A 30 22.54 -5.76 -11.59
N TRP A 31 22.42 -4.62 -10.94
CA TRP A 31 21.33 -4.30 -10.03
C TRP A 31 20.28 -3.47 -10.75
N GLY A 32 19.03 -3.65 -10.37
CA GLY A 32 17.93 -2.87 -10.91
C GLY A 32 16.97 -2.42 -9.84
N PHE A 33 16.38 -1.25 -10.04
CA PHE A 33 15.21 -0.79 -9.30
C PHE A 33 14.01 -0.74 -10.22
N VAL A 34 12.91 -1.29 -9.74
CA VAL A 34 11.62 -1.32 -10.42
C VAL A 34 10.62 -0.49 -9.63
N LEU A 35 9.99 0.45 -10.29
CA LEU A 35 8.92 1.26 -9.74
C LEU A 35 7.60 0.85 -10.40
N ASN A 36 6.59 0.59 -9.59
CA ASN A 36 5.25 0.32 -10.08
C ASN A 36 4.54 1.64 -10.42
N LEU A 37 4.25 1.86 -11.69
CA LEU A 37 3.61 3.09 -12.17
C LEU A 37 2.10 3.13 -11.89
N SER A 38 1.44 1.99 -11.68
CA SER A 38 0.00 1.93 -11.39
C SER A 38 -0.34 2.67 -10.10
N GLY A 39 0.50 2.54 -9.08
CA GLY A 39 0.36 3.29 -7.83
C GLY A 39 0.64 4.78 -7.97
N LEU A 40 1.54 5.16 -8.90
CA LEU A 40 1.89 6.56 -9.15
C LEU A 40 0.83 7.30 -9.97
N ILE A 41 0.09 6.61 -10.84
CA ILE A 41 -0.94 7.23 -11.68
C ILE A 41 -2.21 7.51 -10.85
N ASN A 42 -2.58 6.61 -9.95
CA ASN A 42 -3.81 6.73 -9.16
C ASN A 42 -3.69 7.59 -7.91
N ASN A 43 -2.48 7.78 -7.38
CA ASN A 43 -2.24 8.62 -6.21
C ASN A 43 -0.78 9.12 -6.19
N ILE A 44 -0.59 10.38 -6.56
CA ILE A 44 0.69 11.10 -6.37
C ILE A 44 0.94 11.40 -4.87
N SER A 45 0.35 10.66 -3.98
CA SER A 45 0.56 10.77 -2.54
C SER A 45 1.60 9.74 -2.10
N ILE A 46 2.71 10.23 -1.57
CA ILE A 46 3.81 9.42 -1.00
C ILE A 46 3.33 8.49 0.15
N GLY A 47 2.07 8.64 0.61
CA GLY A 47 1.48 7.82 1.66
C GLY A 47 1.00 6.43 1.20
N ASN A 48 0.89 6.16 -0.10
CA ASN A 48 0.49 4.87 -0.65
C ASN A 48 1.53 4.36 -1.63
N LEU A 49 2.55 3.72 -1.12
CA LEU A 49 3.60 3.10 -1.92
C LEU A 49 3.26 1.69 -2.43
N ASN A 50 2.03 1.22 -2.23
CA ASN A 50 1.54 -0.02 -2.83
C ASN A 50 0.61 0.31 -4.00
N ASP A 51 0.58 -0.58 -5.01
CA ASP A 51 -0.45 -0.52 -6.03
C ASP A 51 -1.83 -0.91 -5.46
N ALA A 52 -2.87 -0.81 -6.29
CA ALA A 52 -4.24 -1.14 -5.91
C ALA A 52 -4.41 -2.58 -5.38
N ASN A 53 -3.46 -3.46 -5.67
CA ASN A 53 -3.45 -4.88 -5.30
C ASN A 53 -2.50 -5.18 -4.12
N ASN A 54 -2.03 -4.16 -3.42
CA ASN A 54 -1.11 -4.32 -2.27
C ASN A 54 0.28 -4.87 -2.63
N ASN A 55 0.69 -4.76 -3.90
CA ASN A 55 2.01 -5.19 -4.35
C ASN A 55 3.12 -4.21 -3.93
N ASN A 56 4.38 -4.66 -4.08
CA ASN A 56 5.52 -3.86 -3.68
C ASN A 56 5.59 -2.57 -4.50
N ALA A 57 5.76 -1.45 -3.84
CA ALA A 57 6.00 -0.17 -4.47
C ALA A 57 7.40 -0.06 -5.03
N VAL A 58 8.35 -0.64 -4.31
CA VAL A 58 9.76 -0.69 -4.69
C VAL A 58 10.20 -2.13 -4.76
N LEU A 59 10.79 -2.49 -5.88
CA LEU A 59 11.35 -3.80 -6.12
C LEU A 59 12.80 -3.63 -6.57
N ALA A 60 13.72 -4.26 -5.85
CA ALA A 60 15.10 -4.41 -6.27
C ALA A 60 15.26 -5.74 -7.00
N LYS A 61 16.04 -5.75 -8.07
CA LYS A 61 16.40 -6.93 -8.86
C LYS A 61 17.92 -7.05 -8.93
N HIS A 62 18.43 -8.27 -8.78
CA HIS A 62 19.84 -8.55 -8.95
C HIS A 62 20.01 -9.69 -9.95
N HIS A 63 20.69 -9.42 -11.06
CA HIS A 63 20.98 -10.40 -12.08
C HIS A 63 22.12 -11.31 -11.64
N LEU A 64 21.76 -12.53 -11.19
CA LEU A 64 22.74 -13.57 -10.85
C LEU A 64 23.43 -14.12 -12.09
N THR A 65 22.71 -14.16 -13.19
CA THR A 65 23.19 -14.46 -14.54
C THR A 65 22.31 -13.68 -15.52
N ASN A 66 22.65 -13.71 -16.81
CA ASN A 66 21.85 -13.03 -17.85
C ASN A 66 20.38 -13.48 -17.89
N ASP A 67 20.07 -14.66 -17.33
CA ASP A 67 18.74 -15.27 -17.39
C ASP A 67 18.12 -15.58 -16.02
N LYS A 68 18.85 -15.35 -14.91
CA LYS A 68 18.39 -15.62 -13.54
C LYS A 68 18.50 -14.37 -12.68
N VAL A 69 17.40 -13.98 -12.12
CA VAL A 69 17.28 -12.74 -11.34
C VAL A 69 16.67 -13.03 -9.97
N LEU A 70 17.36 -12.56 -8.95
CA LEU A 70 16.82 -12.48 -7.60
C LEU A 70 16.06 -11.17 -7.46
N ARG A 71 14.91 -11.20 -6.79
CA ARG A 71 14.09 -10.00 -6.54
C ARG A 71 13.80 -9.83 -5.05
N LEU A 72 13.87 -8.60 -4.61
CA LEU A 72 13.52 -8.18 -3.25
C LEU A 72 12.52 -7.03 -3.33
N GLY A 73 11.31 -7.27 -2.83
CA GLY A 73 10.25 -6.27 -2.80
C GLY A 73 10.02 -5.70 -1.41
N LEU A 74 9.70 -4.42 -1.35
CA LEU A 74 9.31 -3.71 -0.15
C LEU A 74 7.95 -3.05 -0.37
N GLY A 75 6.96 -3.39 0.47
CA GLY A 75 5.65 -2.77 0.49
C GLY A 75 5.43 -1.99 1.78
N LEU A 76 5.00 -0.76 1.64
CA LEU A 76 4.65 0.13 2.75
C LEU A 76 3.28 0.74 2.45
N LYS A 77 2.36 0.68 3.42
CA LYS A 77 1.04 1.29 3.28
C LYS A 77 0.69 2.04 4.56
N SER A 78 0.46 3.33 4.42
CA SER A 78 -0.05 4.18 5.49
C SER A 78 -1.47 4.61 5.14
N VAL A 79 -2.39 4.32 6.03
CA VAL A 79 -3.80 4.73 5.91
C VAL A 79 -4.06 5.81 6.93
N LYS A 80 -4.55 6.95 6.48
CA LYS A 80 -5.09 8.01 7.35
C LYS A 80 -6.34 8.55 6.69
N ASN A 81 -7.49 8.18 7.25
CA ASN A 81 -8.79 8.62 6.77
C ASN A 81 -9.39 9.58 7.78
N ASN A 82 -9.74 10.78 7.34
CA ASN A 82 -10.47 11.75 8.13
C ASN A 82 -11.88 11.84 7.57
N THR A 83 -12.89 11.68 8.41
CA THR A 83 -14.30 11.76 8.05
C THR A 83 -14.98 12.75 8.95
N PHE A 84 -15.64 13.75 8.38
CA PHE A 84 -16.52 14.67 9.09
C PHE A 84 -17.95 14.48 8.61
N THR A 85 -18.90 14.41 9.56
CA THR A 85 -20.33 14.32 9.28
C THR A 85 -21.07 15.25 10.21
N GLY A 86 -21.95 16.10 9.64
CA GLY A 86 -22.84 16.98 10.40
C GLY A 86 -24.29 16.70 10.06
N ASP A 87 -25.09 16.35 11.05
CA ASP A 87 -26.50 16.00 10.89
C ASP A 87 -27.39 16.74 11.90
N SER A 88 -28.60 17.12 11.47
CA SER A 88 -29.67 17.60 12.37
C SER A 88 -30.50 16.43 12.85
N ILE A 89 -30.44 16.09 14.14
CA ILE A 89 -31.14 14.98 14.76
C ILE A 89 -32.28 15.48 15.66
N SER A 90 -33.30 14.65 15.86
CA SER A 90 -34.32 14.88 16.89
C SER A 90 -33.90 14.18 18.18
N ILE A 91 -33.94 14.90 19.29
CA ILE A 91 -33.63 14.37 20.61
C ILE A 91 -34.89 14.05 21.38
N ALA A 92 -34.75 13.30 22.50
CA ALA A 92 -35.90 12.79 23.29
C ALA A 92 -36.84 13.90 23.82
N SER A 93 -36.34 15.12 23.93
CA SER A 93 -37.16 16.29 24.32
C SER A 93 -38.07 16.83 23.19
N GLY A 94 -38.01 16.25 21.99
CA GLY A 94 -38.70 16.74 20.79
C GLY A 94 -38.01 17.91 20.09
N ASN A 95 -36.92 18.42 20.64
CA ASN A 95 -36.14 19.49 20.05
C ASN A 95 -35.16 18.94 18.98
N ARG A 96 -34.67 19.84 18.11
CA ARG A 96 -33.59 19.52 17.17
C ARG A 96 -32.25 19.81 17.82
N ALA A 97 -31.30 18.93 17.59
CA ALA A 97 -29.89 19.11 17.92
C ALA A 97 -29.01 18.97 16.67
N LEU A 98 -27.92 19.68 16.64
CA LEU A 98 -26.85 19.50 15.65
C LEU A 98 -25.90 18.43 16.20
N LYS A 99 -25.70 17.35 15.42
CA LYS A 99 -24.72 16.32 15.71
C LYS A 99 -23.58 16.42 14.71
N GLU A 100 -22.38 16.64 15.20
CA GLU A 100 -21.16 16.66 14.43
C GLU A 100 -20.26 15.51 14.86
N VAL A 101 -19.70 14.77 13.89
CA VAL A 101 -18.79 13.66 14.13
C VAL A 101 -17.52 13.89 13.31
N ASP A 102 -16.39 13.99 13.99
CA ASP A 102 -15.06 14.02 13.41
C ASP A 102 -14.34 12.72 13.77
N SER A 103 -13.96 11.94 12.76
CA SER A 103 -13.32 10.64 12.96
C SER A 103 -12.04 10.55 12.14
N THR A 104 -10.98 10.10 12.80
CA THR A 104 -9.68 9.85 12.18
C THR A 104 -9.31 8.37 12.38
N GLU A 105 -9.17 7.65 11.28
CA GLU A 105 -8.64 6.28 11.24
C GLU A 105 -7.17 6.31 10.82
N THR A 106 -6.31 5.59 11.54
CA THR A 106 -4.90 5.44 11.20
C THR A 106 -4.47 3.98 11.24
N ARG A 107 -3.65 3.56 10.25
CA ARG A 107 -3.02 2.25 10.18
C ARG A 107 -1.74 2.31 9.35
N PHE A 108 -0.77 1.48 9.71
CA PHE A 108 0.47 1.34 8.96
C PHE A 108 0.79 -0.14 8.73
N ASP A 109 0.86 -0.55 7.46
CA ASP A 109 1.17 -1.90 7.02
C ASP A 109 2.56 -1.94 6.38
N PHE A 110 3.24 -3.08 6.55
CA PHE A 110 4.58 -3.31 6.02
C PHE A 110 4.67 -4.73 5.46
N SER A 111 5.36 -4.90 4.32
CA SER A 111 5.61 -6.21 3.74
C SER A 111 6.98 -6.31 3.06
N ILE A 112 7.53 -7.52 3.05
CA ILE A 112 8.74 -7.89 2.32
C ILE A 112 8.39 -9.05 1.39
N ALA A 113 8.92 -9.00 0.18
CA ALA A 113 8.81 -10.06 -0.81
C ALA A 113 10.20 -10.51 -1.26
N LEU A 114 10.38 -11.82 -1.38
CA LEU A 114 11.55 -12.46 -1.95
C LEU A 114 11.11 -13.30 -3.13
N GLY A 115 11.76 -13.16 -4.26
CA GLY A 115 11.39 -13.87 -5.47
C GLY A 115 12.58 -14.20 -6.35
N PHE A 116 12.29 -15.03 -7.33
CA PHE A 116 13.24 -15.46 -8.33
C PHE A 116 12.56 -15.41 -9.71
N GLU A 117 13.28 -14.91 -10.70
CA GLU A 117 12.82 -14.82 -12.09
C GLU A 117 13.77 -15.61 -12.99
N LYS A 118 13.21 -16.28 -13.97
CA LYS A 118 13.91 -16.87 -15.12
C LYS A 118 13.51 -16.10 -16.35
N HIS A 119 14.48 -15.42 -16.96
CA HIS A 119 14.30 -14.67 -18.18
C HIS A 119 14.42 -15.61 -19.40
N LEU A 120 13.51 -15.45 -20.34
CA LEU A 120 13.37 -16.33 -21.51
C LEU A 120 13.70 -15.60 -22.82
N GLY A 121 13.95 -14.30 -22.73
CA GLY A 121 14.09 -13.44 -23.89
C GLY A 121 15.45 -13.56 -24.56
N THR A 122 15.46 -13.94 -25.83
CA THR A 122 16.64 -13.95 -26.71
C THR A 122 16.76 -12.68 -27.58
N THR A 123 15.72 -11.83 -27.58
CA THR A 123 15.69 -10.61 -28.40
C THR A 123 16.42 -9.46 -27.73
N ARG A 124 16.84 -8.48 -28.52
CA ARG A 124 17.61 -7.32 -28.05
C ARG A 124 16.86 -6.42 -27.06
N ARG A 125 15.51 -6.35 -27.16
CA ARG A 125 14.69 -5.38 -26.42
C ARG A 125 13.63 -6.02 -25.54
N LEU A 126 13.00 -7.09 -26.03
CA LEU A 126 11.91 -7.76 -25.30
C LEU A 126 12.50 -8.88 -24.44
N ASP A 127 12.14 -8.89 -23.19
CA ASP A 127 12.66 -9.81 -22.19
C ASP A 127 11.52 -10.39 -21.34
N PRO A 128 10.82 -11.41 -21.86
CA PRO A 128 9.80 -12.13 -21.10
C PRO A 128 10.45 -12.97 -19.99
N TYR A 129 9.76 -13.06 -18.86
CA TYR A 129 10.19 -13.86 -17.72
C TYR A 129 9.04 -14.56 -17.03
N VAL A 130 9.38 -15.62 -16.31
CA VAL A 130 8.51 -16.34 -15.39
C VAL A 130 9.25 -16.50 -14.06
N GLY A 131 8.50 -16.66 -12.97
CA GLY A 131 9.15 -16.80 -11.67
C GLY A 131 8.18 -17.13 -10.56
N GLY A 132 8.69 -16.99 -9.34
CA GLY A 132 7.93 -17.15 -8.11
C GLY A 132 8.32 -16.13 -7.06
N GLU A 133 7.39 -15.77 -6.20
CA GLU A 133 7.57 -14.79 -5.13
C GLU A 133 6.90 -15.27 -3.85
N LEU A 134 7.64 -15.22 -2.75
CA LEU A 134 7.12 -15.37 -1.39
C LEU A 134 7.06 -13.98 -0.76
N ARG A 135 5.90 -13.63 -0.21
CA ARG A 135 5.71 -12.38 0.52
C ARG A 135 5.26 -12.66 1.94
N VAL A 136 5.79 -11.88 2.87
CA VAL A 136 5.33 -11.83 4.26
C VAL A 136 5.08 -10.37 4.63
N GLY A 137 4.00 -10.12 5.37
CA GLY A 137 3.64 -8.77 5.75
C GLY A 137 3.05 -8.70 7.16
N LYS A 138 3.25 -7.55 7.78
CA LYS A 138 2.60 -7.17 9.01
C LYS A 138 1.52 -6.14 8.69
N ILE A 139 0.31 -6.43 9.14
CA ILE A 139 -0.81 -5.49 9.14
C ILE A 139 -0.74 -4.76 10.47
N GLY A 140 -0.66 -3.44 10.43
CA GLY A 140 -0.56 -2.63 11.63
C GLY A 140 -1.85 -2.62 12.45
N ALA A 141 -1.75 -2.21 13.70
CA ALA A 141 -2.92 -1.93 14.51
C ALA A 141 -3.71 -0.76 13.91
N THR A 142 -5.03 -0.87 13.93
CA THR A 142 -5.94 0.21 13.52
C THR A 142 -6.33 1.02 14.74
N LYS A 143 -6.13 2.33 14.66
CA LYS A 143 -6.60 3.27 15.67
C LYS A 143 -7.64 4.19 15.05
N ILE A 144 -8.80 4.30 15.72
CA ILE A 144 -9.89 5.20 15.34
C ILE A 144 -10.08 6.17 16.50
N ASP A 145 -9.87 7.44 16.25
CA ASP A 145 -10.21 8.54 17.16
C ASP A 145 -11.47 9.22 16.62
N ALA A 146 -12.58 9.14 17.34
CA ALA A 146 -13.83 9.75 16.95
C ALA A 146 -14.31 10.72 18.02
N LYS A 147 -14.62 11.96 17.64
CA LYS A 147 -15.20 12.99 18.46
C LYS A 147 -16.60 13.29 17.97
N THR A 148 -17.56 13.21 18.87
CA THR A 148 -18.96 13.55 18.58
C THR A 148 -19.37 14.72 19.45
N GLU A 149 -19.89 15.79 18.84
CA GLU A 149 -20.49 16.90 19.53
C GLU A 149 -21.99 16.94 19.19
N ILE A 150 -22.82 17.03 20.23
CA ILE A 150 -24.28 17.15 20.10
C ILE A 150 -24.67 18.45 20.75
N THR A 151 -25.06 19.43 19.96
CA THR A 151 -25.43 20.77 20.44
C THR A 151 -26.93 21.02 20.27
N ASP A 152 -27.57 21.35 21.37
CA ASP A 152 -28.97 21.78 21.42
C ASP A 152 -29.12 23.12 22.13
N VAL A 153 -30.36 23.51 22.44
CA VAL A 153 -30.70 24.76 23.17
C VAL A 153 -30.20 24.79 24.60
N THR A 154 -29.82 23.64 25.19
CA THR A 154 -29.38 23.52 26.58
C THR A 154 -27.85 23.51 26.71
N GLY A 155 -27.12 23.22 25.60
CA GLY A 155 -25.67 23.20 25.57
C GLY A 155 -25.12 22.16 24.61
N THR A 156 -23.85 21.81 24.81
CA THR A 156 -23.13 20.84 23.97
C THR A 156 -22.67 19.65 24.80
N GLN A 157 -23.13 18.47 24.44
CA GLN A 157 -22.59 17.18 24.92
C GLN A 157 -21.41 16.80 24.02
N LYS A 158 -20.33 16.30 24.63
CA LYS A 158 -19.13 15.82 23.92
C LYS A 158 -18.89 14.35 24.24
N ILE A 159 -18.65 13.55 23.19
CA ILE A 159 -18.34 12.15 23.32
C ILE A 159 -17.04 11.88 22.56
N ASP A 160 -15.98 11.57 23.29
CA ASP A 160 -14.69 11.16 22.75
C ASP A 160 -14.62 9.64 22.78
N ARG A 161 -14.38 9.02 21.63
CA ARG A 161 -14.29 7.56 21.46
C ARG A 161 -12.97 7.21 20.81
N ILE A 162 -12.21 6.34 21.46
CA ILE A 162 -10.96 5.79 20.95
C ILE A 162 -11.13 4.29 20.83
N ILE A 163 -10.95 3.76 19.61
CA ILE A 163 -10.94 2.33 19.35
C ILE A 163 -9.53 1.97 18.90
N GLN A 164 -8.94 0.96 19.53
CA GLN A 164 -7.68 0.36 19.12
C GLN A 164 -7.94 -1.11 18.84
N GLN A 165 -7.63 -1.54 17.62
CA GLN A 165 -7.76 -2.92 17.19
C GLN A 165 -6.39 -3.44 16.81
N ASP A 166 -6.04 -4.61 17.31
CA ASP A 166 -4.82 -5.29 16.94
C ASP A 166 -4.73 -5.50 15.43
N GLY A 167 -3.53 -5.40 14.93
CA GLY A 167 -3.24 -5.67 13.53
C GLY A 167 -3.22 -7.15 13.22
N GLY A 168 -2.24 -7.56 12.41
CA GLY A 168 -2.16 -8.96 12.02
C GLY A 168 -0.94 -9.23 11.15
N PHE A 169 -1.04 -10.34 10.42
CA PHE A 169 -0.02 -10.71 9.46
C PHE A 169 -0.65 -11.33 8.22
N ASN A 170 0.08 -11.27 7.13
CA ASN A 170 -0.24 -11.98 5.91
C ASN A 170 1.00 -12.66 5.34
N TYR A 171 0.78 -13.71 4.56
CA TYR A 171 1.80 -14.28 3.71
C TYR A 171 1.17 -14.76 2.40
N SER A 172 1.94 -14.71 1.33
CA SER A 172 1.51 -15.22 0.03
C SER A 172 2.65 -15.90 -0.69
N LEU A 173 2.30 -16.90 -1.49
CA LEU A 173 3.19 -17.57 -2.43
C LEU A 173 2.57 -17.43 -3.82
N SER A 174 3.28 -16.81 -4.75
CA SER A 174 2.77 -16.49 -6.07
C SER A 174 3.69 -16.98 -7.18
N ALA A 175 3.11 -17.47 -8.26
CA ALA A 175 3.76 -17.58 -9.55
C ALA A 175 3.62 -16.23 -10.27
N ILE A 176 4.67 -15.79 -10.93
CA ILE A 176 4.70 -14.54 -11.68
C ILE A 176 5.06 -14.81 -13.13
N ALA A 177 4.50 -14.00 -14.03
CA ALA A 177 4.87 -13.97 -15.44
C ALA A 177 4.79 -12.54 -15.94
N GLY A 178 5.80 -12.11 -16.70
CA GLY A 178 5.85 -10.75 -17.18
C GLY A 178 6.82 -10.57 -18.33
N PHE A 179 6.99 -9.32 -18.70
CA PHE A 179 8.00 -8.93 -19.69
C PHE A 179 8.54 -7.55 -19.39
N ASN A 180 9.79 -7.33 -19.79
CA ASN A 180 10.42 -6.01 -19.84
C ASN A 180 10.67 -5.67 -21.32
N TYR A 181 10.35 -4.44 -21.71
CA TYR A 181 10.70 -3.88 -23.01
C TYR A 181 11.72 -2.75 -22.81
N PHE A 182 12.94 -2.99 -23.20
CA PHE A 182 14.04 -2.03 -23.10
C PHE A 182 13.96 -1.01 -24.24
N PHE A 183 13.59 0.21 -23.92
CA PHE A 183 13.54 1.30 -24.91
C PHE A 183 14.83 2.13 -24.94
N ALA A 184 15.63 2.07 -23.88
CA ALA A 184 16.97 2.63 -23.78
C ALA A 184 17.90 1.62 -23.09
N GLU A 185 19.19 1.90 -23.11
CA GLU A 185 20.16 1.07 -22.41
C GLU A 185 19.82 1.03 -20.91
N ARG A 186 19.62 -0.21 -20.38
CA ARG A 186 19.32 -0.47 -18.98
C ARG A 186 18.04 0.20 -18.43
N ILE A 187 17.17 0.70 -19.32
CA ILE A 187 15.87 1.26 -18.93
C ILE A 187 14.77 0.51 -19.67
N SER A 188 13.83 -0.04 -18.92
CA SER A 188 12.70 -0.78 -19.48
C SER A 188 11.37 -0.32 -18.92
N ILE A 189 10.34 -0.56 -19.72
CA ILE A 189 8.95 -0.57 -19.30
C ILE A 189 8.44 -2.01 -19.38
N GLY A 190 7.64 -2.43 -18.41
CA GLY A 190 7.18 -3.80 -18.36
C GLY A 190 5.79 -3.94 -17.77
N ALA A 191 5.27 -5.16 -17.88
CA ALA A 191 4.05 -5.56 -17.23
C ALA A 191 4.22 -6.94 -16.60
N GLU A 192 3.57 -7.14 -15.47
CA GLU A 192 3.64 -8.39 -14.72
C GLU A 192 2.24 -8.84 -14.31
N PHE A 193 2.04 -10.13 -14.39
CA PHE A 193 0.86 -10.84 -13.92
C PHE A 193 1.28 -11.81 -12.81
N SER A 194 0.47 -11.94 -11.77
CA SER A 194 0.73 -12.90 -10.70
C SER A 194 -0.51 -13.72 -10.36
N LEU A 195 -0.28 -14.99 -10.04
CA LEU A 195 -1.27 -15.93 -9.52
C LEU A 195 -0.72 -16.55 -8.25
N GLY A 196 -1.41 -16.41 -7.13
CA GLY A 196 -0.89 -16.88 -5.87
C GLY A 196 -1.94 -17.29 -4.86
N TYR A 197 -1.44 -17.92 -3.80
CA TYR A 197 -2.20 -18.23 -2.61
C TYR A 197 -1.87 -17.19 -1.53
N LEU A 198 -2.92 -16.59 -0.96
CA LEU A 198 -2.83 -15.59 0.10
C LEU A 198 -3.47 -16.16 1.38
N TYR A 199 -2.78 -15.97 2.47
CA TYR A 199 -3.33 -16.10 3.82
C TYR A 199 -3.22 -14.77 4.55
N SER A 200 -4.28 -14.36 5.23
CA SER A 200 -4.32 -13.16 6.06
C SER A 200 -5.03 -13.44 7.37
N SER A 201 -4.45 -12.96 8.45
CA SER A 201 -5.07 -13.00 9.79
C SER A 201 -4.99 -11.59 10.35
N VAL A 202 -6.14 -11.03 10.74
CA VAL A 202 -6.30 -9.65 11.20
C VAL A 202 -7.13 -9.63 12.46
N GLY A 203 -6.83 -8.68 13.35
CA GLY A 203 -7.50 -8.52 14.63
C GLY A 203 -6.89 -9.38 15.72
N GLY A 204 -7.50 -9.35 16.85
CA GLY A 204 -7.11 -9.86 18.15
C GLY A 204 -7.83 -9.04 19.18
N ASP A 205 -7.12 -8.51 20.15
CA ASP A 205 -7.69 -7.64 21.15
C ASP A 205 -8.15 -6.31 20.53
N GLU A 206 -9.37 -5.95 20.82
CA GLU A 206 -9.97 -4.65 20.50
C GLU A 206 -10.32 -3.96 21.81
N SER A 207 -9.73 -2.80 22.05
CA SER A 207 -10.06 -1.95 23.20
C SER A 207 -10.79 -0.71 22.73
N GLU A 208 -11.87 -0.39 23.44
CA GLU A 208 -12.66 0.82 23.22
C GLU A 208 -12.71 1.64 24.52
N SER A 209 -12.30 2.90 24.44
CA SER A 209 -12.46 3.89 25.48
C SER A 209 -13.46 4.93 25.02
N LEU A 210 -14.48 5.18 25.83
CA LEU A 210 -15.51 6.19 25.58
C LEU A 210 -15.57 7.14 26.77
N VAL A 211 -15.46 8.43 26.49
CA VAL A 211 -15.58 9.50 27.47
C VAL A 211 -16.76 10.36 27.05
N ASP A 212 -17.84 10.32 27.86
CA ASP A 212 -19.04 11.15 27.66
C ASP A 212 -19.02 12.32 28.65
N THR A 213 -19.06 13.52 28.13
CA THR A 213 -19.14 14.76 28.88
C THR A 213 -20.50 15.41 28.59
N PRO A 214 -21.50 15.14 29.43
CA PRO A 214 -22.87 15.66 29.24
C PRO A 214 -22.89 17.18 29.45
N VAL A 215 -23.97 17.82 28.96
CA VAL A 215 -24.24 19.26 29.18
C VAL A 215 -24.27 19.61 30.65
N SER A 216 -24.80 18.71 31.48
CA SER A 216 -24.89 18.84 32.95
C SER A 216 -24.63 17.50 33.61
N GLY A 217 -23.91 17.48 34.72
CA GLY A 217 -23.55 16.28 35.46
C GLY A 217 -22.06 15.96 35.36
N SER A 218 -21.69 14.78 35.85
CA SER A 218 -20.30 14.32 35.84
C SER A 218 -19.96 13.60 34.55
N GLN A 219 -18.72 13.73 34.12
CA GLN A 219 -18.15 12.96 33.03
C GLN A 219 -18.22 11.47 33.31
N ILE A 220 -18.59 10.68 32.32
CA ILE A 220 -18.67 9.23 32.38
C ILE A 220 -17.58 8.64 31.46
N THR A 221 -16.77 7.75 32.00
CA THR A 221 -15.78 7.01 31.23
C THR A 221 -16.13 5.53 31.26
N SER A 222 -16.15 4.90 30.10
CA SER A 222 -16.36 3.46 29.95
C SER A 222 -15.24 2.85 29.11
N PHE A 223 -14.89 1.60 29.45
CA PHE A 223 -13.91 0.81 28.73
C PHE A 223 -14.56 -0.52 28.35
N VAL A 224 -14.29 -0.97 27.14
CA VAL A 224 -14.76 -2.28 26.65
C VAL A 224 -13.59 -2.93 25.92
N ASP A 225 -13.29 -4.16 26.36
CA ASP A 225 -12.29 -5.00 25.68
C ASP A 225 -13.01 -6.19 25.05
N ARG A 226 -12.63 -6.50 23.81
CA ARG A 226 -13.19 -7.60 23.02
C ARG A 226 -12.06 -8.35 22.33
N ASP A 227 -12.22 -9.65 22.14
CA ASP A 227 -11.40 -10.44 21.21
C ASP A 227 -12.15 -10.56 19.87
N ASN A 228 -11.58 -9.97 18.83
CA ASN A 228 -12.19 -9.85 17.51
C ASN A 228 -11.20 -10.22 16.40
N LYS A 229 -10.92 -11.51 16.28
CA LYS A 229 -9.96 -12.06 15.30
C LYS A 229 -10.66 -12.63 14.08
N SER A 230 -10.18 -12.25 12.92
CA SER A 230 -10.62 -12.75 11.62
C SER A 230 -9.45 -13.34 10.84
N SER A 231 -9.69 -14.42 10.11
CA SER A 231 -8.73 -14.96 9.17
C SER A 231 -9.36 -15.25 7.82
N SER A 232 -8.64 -14.97 6.76
CA SER A 232 -9.04 -15.29 5.40
C SER A 232 -7.92 -16.02 4.67
N LYS A 233 -8.30 -16.91 3.77
CA LYS A 233 -7.37 -17.62 2.90
C LYS A 233 -8.01 -17.87 1.55
N GLY A 234 -7.22 -17.83 0.50
CA GLY A 234 -7.73 -18.07 -0.85
C GLY A 234 -6.66 -17.94 -1.91
N PHE A 235 -7.04 -18.32 -3.11
CA PHE A 235 -6.25 -17.99 -4.28
C PHE A 235 -6.61 -16.59 -4.74
N ASP A 236 -5.58 -15.80 -5.02
CA ASP A 236 -5.70 -14.47 -5.56
C ASP A 236 -5.04 -14.43 -6.93
N VAL A 237 -5.79 -13.94 -7.90
CA VAL A 237 -5.32 -13.70 -9.26
C VAL A 237 -5.15 -12.19 -9.42
N ASN A 238 -3.93 -11.74 -9.34
CA ASN A 238 -3.60 -10.38 -9.70
C ASN A 238 -3.56 -10.25 -11.23
N SER A 239 -4.75 -10.02 -11.81
CA SER A 239 -4.94 -9.85 -13.25
C SER A 239 -4.66 -8.42 -13.74
N THR A 240 -4.42 -7.49 -12.83
CA THR A 240 -4.02 -6.14 -13.20
C THR A 240 -2.55 -6.18 -13.60
N ALA A 241 -2.29 -6.12 -14.90
CA ALA A 241 -0.95 -5.90 -15.39
C ALA A 241 -0.38 -4.62 -14.77
N GLY A 242 0.46 -4.76 -13.76
CA GLY A 242 1.17 -3.64 -13.17
C GLY A 242 2.10 -3.06 -14.21
N LEU A 243 1.87 -1.81 -14.64
CA LEU A 243 2.83 -1.11 -15.48
C LEU A 243 4.04 -0.73 -14.64
N MET A 244 5.20 -1.19 -15.03
CA MET A 244 6.46 -0.98 -14.29
C MET A 244 7.47 -0.23 -15.14
N ILE A 245 8.27 0.60 -14.50
CA ILE A 245 9.49 1.14 -15.09
C ILE A 245 10.69 0.61 -14.30
N SER A 246 11.71 0.13 -15.01
CA SER A 246 12.88 -0.46 -14.40
C SER A 246 14.14 0.26 -14.87
N PHE A 247 15.06 0.45 -13.92
CA PHE A 247 16.38 1.05 -14.14
C PHE A 247 17.43 0.06 -13.66
N PHE A 248 18.37 -0.29 -14.52
CA PHE A 248 19.47 -1.20 -14.20
C PHE A 248 20.82 -0.47 -14.26
N PHE A 249 21.80 -0.91 -13.46
CA PHE A 249 23.15 -0.30 -13.38
C PHE A 249 24.18 -1.33 -12.90
#